data_1a02358d9f4475fe737565a10262d475
#
_entry.id   1a02358d9f4475fe737565a10262d475
#
_cell.length_a   1.000
_cell.length_b   1.000
_cell.length_c   1.000
_cell.angle_alpha   90.00
_cell.angle_beta   90.00
_cell.angle_gamma   90.00
#
_symmetry.space_group_name_H-M   'P 1'
#
loop_
_entity.id
_entity.type
_entity.pdbx_description
1 polymer ?
#
loop_
_entity_poly.entity_id
_entity_poly.type
_entity_poly.pdbx_seq_one_letter_code
_entity_poly.pdbx_strand_id
1 'polypeptide(L)'
;MSPRIALALVAALTVAACSKGPDASQKGAAPAGPALLLSAEDTVTVRNTALASGPSITGSIQPERRADLRAEVQAIVLQVMRENGDVVKRGDPLVRLDDTSIRDLLASAESASRASELAYDQAQRQLERMKTLRTSGMTSAQAMEDAEIRRNTTQSEVEAAKARVVQARQQLERTVVRAPFDGVVSDRKVSAGDTAQIGKELLKVIDPTSMRFEGMVSADQIGDVRAGQSASFRVNGYGNEEFSGKVRRVNPAANATTRQVEVLVDFIGTKQPKLAGLYAEGRVEAASTTGLTIPATAIVRDGDKASAWRVKDSKLQKAQIALGDRDPRTGEYAVKSGLTEGDKVIRYPTALLKDGQLVQGPGSPSTENTATNTPPTAAAANSTAKGS
;
A
#
# COMPACT_ATOMS: atom_id res chain seq x y z
N MET A 1 20.66 -21.30 -61.98
CA MET A 1 21.63 -22.23 -62.62
C MET A 1 21.53 -23.54 -61.88
N SER A 2 20.84 -24.50 -62.51
CA SER A 2 20.87 -25.96 -62.20
C SER A 2 22.21 -26.55 -62.63
N PRO A 3 22.60 -27.79 -62.41
CA PRO A 3 21.82 -29.04 -62.54
C PRO A 3 22.20 -30.17 -61.54
N ARG A 4 21.31 -31.13 -61.27
CA ARG A 4 21.16 -32.48 -61.88
C ARG A 4 22.26 -33.50 -61.59
N ILE A 5 21.79 -34.72 -61.19
CA ILE A 5 22.05 -36.08 -61.75
C ILE A 5 21.92 -37.07 -60.57
N ALA A 6 20.92 -37.89 -60.41
CA ALA A 6 20.51 -39.08 -61.14
C ALA A 6 21.19 -40.40 -60.70
N LEU A 7 20.39 -41.32 -60.20
CA LEU A 7 20.16 -42.66 -60.74
C LEU A 7 21.06 -43.83 -60.26
N ALA A 8 20.41 -44.90 -59.75
CA ALA A 8 20.47 -46.33 -60.10
C ALA A 8 20.13 -47.15 -58.84
N LEU A 9 19.04 -47.83 -58.70
CA LEU A 9 18.50 -49.03 -59.27
C LEU A 9 19.45 -50.24 -59.25
N VAL A 10 19.12 -51.28 -58.43
CA VAL A 10 19.18 -52.73 -58.85
C VAL A 10 18.42 -53.56 -57.80
N ALA A 11 17.58 -54.40 -58.36
CA ALA A 11 16.70 -55.44 -57.81
C ALA A 11 17.38 -56.80 -57.61
N ALA A 12 16.79 -57.64 -56.79
CA ALA A 12 16.57 -59.12 -57.00
C ALA A 12 16.30 -59.78 -55.64
N LEU A 13 15.24 -60.31 -55.39
CA LEU A 13 14.46 -61.51 -55.78
C LEU A 13 14.76 -62.76 -54.96
N THR A 14 13.64 -63.27 -54.32
CA THR A 14 13.27 -64.66 -53.95
C THR A 14 13.97 -65.27 -52.75
N VAL A 15 13.30 -66.03 -51.82
CA VAL A 15 12.42 -67.21 -51.96
C VAL A 15 11.59 -67.37 -50.67
N ALA A 16 10.37 -67.87 -50.90
CA ALA A 16 9.38 -68.22 -49.90
C ALA A 16 9.72 -69.56 -49.19
N ALA A 17 9.27 -69.66 -47.92
CA ALA A 17 8.86 -70.96 -47.35
C ALA A 17 7.82 -70.76 -46.28
N CYS A 18 6.67 -71.30 -46.48
CA CYS A 18 5.53 -71.45 -45.57
C CYS A 18 5.84 -72.43 -44.46
N SER A 19 5.48 -72.12 -43.21
CA SER A 19 5.00 -73.11 -42.27
C SER A 19 3.93 -72.52 -41.36
N LYS A 20 2.85 -73.20 -41.30
CA LYS A 20 1.57 -72.99 -40.65
C LYS A 20 1.64 -73.56 -39.25
N GLY A 21 1.18 -72.82 -38.23
CA GLY A 21 0.98 -73.33 -36.89
C GLY A 21 0.31 -72.23 -36.01
N PRO A 22 -0.54 -72.58 -35.07
CA PRO A 22 -1.83 -71.94 -34.89
C PRO A 22 -1.83 -70.77 -33.87
N ASP A 23 -2.93 -69.99 -33.93
CA ASP A 23 -3.42 -68.95 -33.07
C ASP A 23 -3.17 -69.14 -31.57
N ALA A 24 -2.60 -68.08 -30.95
CA ALA A 24 -2.95 -67.76 -29.61
C ALA A 24 -2.73 -66.21 -29.41
N SER A 25 -3.81 -65.51 -29.67
CA SER A 25 -3.95 -64.09 -29.18
C SER A 25 -3.84 -64.08 -27.66
N GLN A 26 -2.69 -63.73 -27.14
CA GLN A 26 -2.58 -63.18 -25.77
C GLN A 26 -1.92 -61.84 -25.89
N LYS A 27 -2.77 -60.82 -25.84
CA LYS A 27 -2.41 -59.46 -25.57
C LYS A 27 -1.90 -59.39 -24.12
N GLY A 28 -0.61 -59.65 -23.96
CA GLY A 28 0.06 -59.56 -22.66
C GLY A 28 -0.10 -58.13 -22.12
N ALA A 29 -0.95 -57.99 -21.11
CA ALA A 29 -0.93 -56.82 -20.25
C ALA A 29 0.47 -56.72 -19.65
N ALA A 30 1.14 -55.59 -19.87
CA ALA A 30 2.39 -55.27 -19.21
C ALA A 30 2.21 -55.43 -17.69
N PRO A 31 3.19 -55.99 -16.95
CA PRO A 31 3.05 -56.16 -15.52
C PRO A 31 2.80 -54.80 -14.87
N ALA A 32 1.65 -54.67 -14.22
CA ALA A 32 1.34 -53.54 -13.38
C ALA A 32 2.46 -53.45 -12.31
N GLY A 33 3.26 -52.39 -12.37
CA GLY A 33 4.25 -52.12 -11.35
C GLY A 33 3.58 -52.06 -9.96
N PRO A 34 4.35 -52.18 -8.87
CA PRO A 34 3.79 -52.17 -7.52
C PRO A 34 2.89 -50.96 -7.33
N ALA A 35 1.67 -51.20 -6.81
CA ALA A 35 0.71 -50.15 -6.54
C ALA A 35 1.31 -49.14 -5.53
N LEU A 36 1.23 -47.87 -5.82
CA LEU A 36 1.68 -46.81 -4.95
C LEU A 36 0.68 -46.66 -3.80
N LEU A 37 1.14 -46.86 -2.57
CA LEU A 37 0.34 -46.59 -1.38
C LEU A 37 0.39 -45.10 -1.10
N LEU A 38 -0.77 -44.41 -1.18
CA LEU A 38 -0.91 -43.00 -0.86
C LEU A 38 -1.63 -42.85 0.48
N SER A 39 -1.03 -42.04 1.38
CA SER A 39 -1.72 -41.57 2.59
C SER A 39 -2.65 -40.40 2.25
N ALA A 40 -3.58 -40.09 3.16
CA ALA A 40 -4.42 -38.91 3.00
C ALA A 40 -3.61 -37.60 2.97
N GLU A 41 -2.44 -37.59 3.57
CA GLU A 41 -1.54 -36.43 3.66
C GLU A 41 -0.74 -36.20 2.36
N ASP A 42 -0.58 -37.26 1.55
CA ASP A 42 0.15 -37.20 0.28
C ASP A 42 -0.70 -36.58 -0.85
N THR A 43 -1.99 -36.40 -0.61
CA THR A 43 -2.91 -35.87 -1.61
C THR A 43 -3.54 -34.55 -1.15
N VAL A 44 -3.73 -33.66 -2.10
CA VAL A 44 -4.45 -32.40 -1.91
C VAL A 44 -5.65 -32.41 -2.85
N THR A 45 -6.82 -32.08 -2.32
CA THR A 45 -8.01 -31.90 -3.14
C THR A 45 -8.02 -30.50 -3.72
N VAL A 46 -8.12 -30.39 -5.03
CA VAL A 46 -8.28 -29.09 -5.72
C VAL A 46 -9.61 -28.48 -5.31
N ARG A 47 -9.54 -27.28 -4.75
CA ARG A 47 -10.72 -26.55 -4.24
C ARG A 47 -10.83 -25.22 -4.94
N ASN A 48 -12.04 -24.73 -5.02
CA ASN A 48 -12.32 -23.39 -5.46
C ASN A 48 -12.09 -22.42 -4.27
N THR A 49 -11.02 -21.66 -4.32
CA THR A 49 -10.63 -20.75 -3.24
C THR A 49 -10.62 -19.31 -3.79
N ALA A 50 -11.00 -18.37 -2.93
CA ALA A 50 -10.85 -16.95 -3.26
C ALA A 50 -9.36 -16.60 -3.26
N LEU A 51 -8.82 -16.40 -4.44
CA LEU A 51 -7.47 -15.87 -4.62
C LEU A 51 -7.50 -14.36 -4.46
N ALA A 52 -6.75 -13.85 -3.51
CA ALA A 52 -6.43 -12.45 -3.45
C ALA A 52 -5.39 -12.13 -4.52
N SER A 53 -5.85 -11.89 -5.75
CA SER A 53 -5.00 -11.37 -6.80
C SER A 53 -5.17 -9.86 -6.89
N GLY A 54 -4.08 -9.15 -6.92
CA GLY A 54 -4.12 -7.70 -7.09
C GLY A 54 -2.73 -7.12 -7.25
N PRO A 55 -2.62 -5.91 -7.78
CA PRO A 55 -1.35 -5.26 -8.03
C PRO A 55 -0.56 -5.06 -6.73
N SER A 56 0.75 -5.24 -6.82
CA SER A 56 1.66 -4.90 -5.75
C SER A 56 1.71 -3.38 -5.58
N ILE A 57 1.72 -2.94 -4.33
CA ILE A 57 1.83 -1.55 -3.95
C ILE A 57 3.03 -1.39 -3.02
N THR A 58 3.91 -0.46 -3.32
CA THR A 58 5.09 -0.16 -2.50
C THR A 58 5.14 1.33 -2.24
N GLY A 59 5.59 1.73 -1.06
CA GLY A 59 5.61 3.15 -0.72
C GLY A 59 6.04 3.41 0.70
N SER A 60 5.52 4.47 1.30
CA SER A 60 5.86 4.85 2.68
C SER A 60 4.65 5.29 3.48
N ILE A 61 4.78 5.18 4.79
CA ILE A 61 3.79 5.69 5.73
C ILE A 61 4.02 7.19 5.89
N GLN A 62 3.00 7.99 5.62
CA GLN A 62 3.07 9.44 5.73
C GLN A 62 1.88 9.98 6.53
N PRO A 63 2.06 11.07 7.29
CA PRO A 63 0.94 11.72 7.94
C PRO A 63 0.10 12.50 6.92
N GLU A 64 -1.22 12.40 6.98
CA GLU A 64 -2.12 13.24 6.19
C GLU A 64 -1.99 14.71 6.60
N ARG A 65 -1.94 14.96 7.93
CA ARG A 65 -1.75 16.29 8.48
C ARG A 65 -0.30 16.50 8.85
N ARG A 66 0.36 17.33 8.04
CA ARG A 66 1.73 17.79 8.26
C ARG A 66 1.83 19.28 7.94
N ALA A 67 2.67 19.98 8.65
CA ALA A 67 2.96 21.40 8.42
C ALA A 67 4.47 21.66 8.50
N ASP A 68 5.02 22.18 7.41
CA ASP A 68 6.38 22.70 7.36
C ASP A 68 6.29 24.20 7.71
N LEU A 69 6.56 24.53 8.97
CA LEU A 69 6.46 25.89 9.49
C LEU A 69 7.67 26.70 9.04
N ARG A 70 7.39 27.80 8.34
CA ARG A 70 8.40 28.68 7.76
C ARG A 70 8.33 30.08 8.36
N ALA A 71 9.47 30.76 8.36
CA ALA A 71 9.50 32.16 8.77
C ALA A 71 8.72 33.02 7.77
N GLU A 72 7.79 33.83 8.27
CA GLU A 72 7.02 34.81 7.49
C GLU A 72 7.60 36.22 7.58
N VAL A 73 8.50 36.45 8.54
CA VAL A 73 9.25 37.70 8.72
C VAL A 73 10.73 37.37 8.86
N GLN A 74 11.58 38.32 8.46
CA GLN A 74 13.01 38.20 8.65
C GLN A 74 13.38 38.72 10.03
N ALA A 75 13.91 37.83 10.88
CA ALA A 75 14.37 38.21 12.23
C ALA A 75 15.33 37.13 12.78
N ILE A 76 15.99 37.46 13.91
CA ILE A 76 16.81 36.49 14.64
C ILE A 76 15.91 35.61 15.51
N VAL A 77 16.21 34.32 15.59
CA VAL A 77 15.53 33.39 16.49
C VAL A 77 16.00 33.65 17.91
N LEU A 78 15.11 34.13 18.74
CA LEU A 78 15.41 34.35 20.19
C LEU A 78 15.36 33.02 20.94
N GLN A 79 14.33 32.23 20.69
CA GLN A 79 14.11 31.01 21.44
C GLN A 79 13.34 29.96 20.58
N VAL A 80 13.76 28.73 20.69
CA VAL A 80 12.99 27.55 20.24
C VAL A 80 12.42 26.91 21.50
N MET A 81 11.09 26.79 21.57
CA MET A 81 10.37 26.34 22.76
C MET A 81 10.03 24.87 22.74
N ARG A 82 10.22 24.21 21.63
CA ARG A 82 9.89 22.80 21.42
C ARG A 82 11.01 22.10 20.67
N GLU A 83 11.30 20.86 21.11
CA GLU A 83 12.30 20.00 20.50
C GLU A 83 11.64 18.86 19.69
N ASN A 84 12.48 18.13 18.95
CA ASN A 84 12.02 16.96 18.21
C ASN A 84 11.44 15.91 19.17
N GLY A 85 10.22 15.42 18.86
CA GLY A 85 9.47 14.48 19.70
C GLY A 85 8.49 15.13 20.67
N ASP A 86 8.53 16.46 20.87
CA ASP A 86 7.60 17.15 21.76
C ASP A 86 6.17 17.12 21.22
N VAL A 87 5.23 16.83 22.10
CA VAL A 87 3.79 16.94 21.82
C VAL A 87 3.38 18.40 21.93
N VAL A 88 2.63 18.88 20.94
CA VAL A 88 2.16 20.25 20.84
C VAL A 88 0.66 20.30 20.58
N LYS A 89 0.01 21.34 21.10
CA LYS A 89 -1.40 21.64 20.84
C LYS A 89 -1.51 22.80 19.86
N ARG A 90 -2.62 22.85 19.15
CA ARG A 90 -2.94 23.98 18.27
C ARG A 90 -2.81 25.31 19.01
N GLY A 91 -2.06 26.24 18.43
CA GLY A 91 -1.80 27.56 19.00
C GLY A 91 -0.59 27.64 19.94
N ASP A 92 0.00 26.52 20.35
CA ASP A 92 1.21 26.52 21.17
C ASP A 92 2.34 27.27 20.45
N PRO A 93 3.06 28.16 21.16
CA PRO A 93 4.22 28.83 20.59
C PRO A 93 5.38 27.83 20.47
N LEU A 94 5.99 27.78 19.29
CA LEU A 94 7.08 26.86 18.95
C LEU A 94 8.42 27.57 18.83
N VAL A 95 8.40 28.72 18.13
CA VAL A 95 9.58 29.56 17.93
C VAL A 95 9.20 31.02 18.19
N ARG A 96 10.08 31.73 18.85
CA ARG A 96 9.99 33.16 19.06
C ARG A 96 11.15 33.87 18.33
N LEU A 97 10.77 34.74 17.42
CA LEU A 97 11.69 35.59 16.69
C LEU A 97 11.86 36.92 17.40
N ASP A 98 12.92 37.64 17.08
CA ASP A 98 13.15 39.01 17.60
C ASP A 98 12.07 39.94 17.01
N ASP A 99 11.31 40.53 17.91
CA ASP A 99 10.17 41.38 17.58
C ASP A 99 10.45 42.89 17.87
N THR A 100 11.68 43.23 18.26
CA THR A 100 12.02 44.59 18.73
C THR A 100 11.72 45.66 17.69
N SER A 101 12.27 45.53 16.48
CA SER A 101 12.04 46.48 15.39
C SER A 101 10.59 46.54 14.92
N ILE A 102 9.89 45.40 14.98
CA ILE A 102 8.48 45.30 14.57
C ILE A 102 7.57 45.96 15.61
N ARG A 103 7.88 45.84 16.89
CA ARG A 103 7.19 46.57 17.96
C ARG A 103 7.34 48.09 17.83
N ASP A 104 8.56 48.55 17.51
CA ASP A 104 8.81 49.97 17.25
C ASP A 104 8.00 50.47 16.03
N LEU A 105 7.91 49.67 14.97
CA LEU A 105 7.07 49.98 13.82
C LEU A 105 5.58 50.07 14.21
N LEU A 106 5.07 49.12 15.00
CA LEU A 106 3.71 49.15 15.52
C LEU A 106 3.45 50.40 16.36
N ALA A 107 4.33 50.71 17.32
CA ALA A 107 4.19 51.90 18.17
C ALA A 107 4.18 53.21 17.36
N SER A 108 5.01 53.29 16.31
CA SER A 108 5.02 54.43 15.36
C SER A 108 3.71 54.55 14.61
N ALA A 109 3.18 53.40 14.06
CA ALA A 109 1.92 53.36 13.33
C ALA A 109 0.73 53.73 14.22
N GLU A 110 0.69 53.25 15.47
CA GLU A 110 -0.33 53.61 16.45
C GLU A 110 -0.28 55.12 16.82
N SER A 111 0.92 55.69 16.92
CA SER A 111 1.08 57.12 17.18
C SER A 111 0.57 57.96 15.99
N ALA A 112 0.87 57.54 14.78
CA ALA A 112 0.33 58.18 13.56
C ALA A 112 -1.20 58.08 13.46
N SER A 113 -1.77 56.93 13.83
CA SER A 113 -3.24 56.76 13.87
C SER A 113 -3.90 57.71 14.87
N ARG A 114 -3.33 57.82 16.10
CA ARG A 114 -3.85 58.77 17.08
C ARG A 114 -3.78 60.23 16.61
N ALA A 115 -2.68 60.62 15.92
CA ALA A 115 -2.54 61.95 15.37
C ALA A 115 -3.59 62.24 14.29
N SER A 116 -3.85 61.27 13.37
CA SER A 116 -4.89 61.41 12.36
C SER A 116 -6.29 61.47 12.95
N GLU A 117 -6.57 60.72 14.03
CA GLU A 117 -7.86 60.76 14.72
C GLU A 117 -8.11 62.15 15.36
N LEU A 118 -7.07 62.73 15.99
CA LEU A 118 -7.16 64.08 16.55
C LEU A 118 -7.43 65.14 15.44
N ALA A 119 -6.77 65.02 14.29
CA ALA A 119 -6.98 65.89 13.13
C ALA A 119 -8.41 65.78 12.61
N TYR A 120 -8.93 64.56 12.50
CA TYR A 120 -10.32 64.32 12.08
C TYR A 120 -11.31 64.92 13.09
N ASP A 121 -11.13 64.70 14.38
CA ASP A 121 -11.98 65.30 15.42
C ASP A 121 -11.99 66.80 15.36
N GLN A 122 -10.84 67.42 15.08
CA GLN A 122 -10.76 68.88 14.91
C GLN A 122 -11.54 69.32 13.65
N ALA A 123 -11.36 68.62 12.51
CA ALA A 123 -12.10 68.92 11.28
C ALA A 123 -13.60 68.72 11.47
N GLN A 124 -14.01 67.66 12.15
CA GLN A 124 -15.45 67.41 12.48
C GLN A 124 -16.02 68.54 13.33
N ARG A 125 -15.35 68.97 14.39
CA ARG A 125 -15.81 70.13 15.21
C ARG A 125 -15.86 71.41 14.40
N GLN A 126 -14.93 71.60 13.47
CA GLN A 126 -14.96 72.79 12.57
C GLN A 126 -16.19 72.73 11.61
N LEU A 127 -16.49 71.58 11.02
CA LEU A 127 -17.66 71.38 10.15
C LEU A 127 -18.96 71.68 10.92
N GLU A 128 -19.09 71.17 12.15
CA GLU A 128 -20.28 71.42 12.97
C GLU A 128 -20.47 72.93 13.28
N ARG A 129 -19.37 73.64 13.60
CA ARG A 129 -19.42 75.11 13.76
C ARG A 129 -19.85 75.80 12.46
N MET A 130 -19.33 75.40 11.28
CA MET A 130 -19.71 76.01 10.01
C MET A 130 -21.16 75.74 9.66
N LYS A 131 -21.68 74.56 9.99
CA LYS A 131 -23.12 74.24 9.84
C LYS A 131 -23.99 75.15 10.68
N THR A 132 -23.63 75.38 11.95
CA THR A 132 -24.37 76.31 12.85
C THR A 132 -24.32 77.74 12.37
N LEU A 133 -23.16 78.24 11.92
CA LEU A 133 -23.02 79.59 11.36
C LEU A 133 -23.81 79.77 10.04
N ARG A 134 -23.86 78.73 9.24
CA ARG A 134 -24.65 78.72 7.99
C ARG A 134 -26.12 78.86 8.24
N THR A 135 -26.71 78.16 9.22
CA THR A 135 -28.11 78.27 9.59
C THR A 135 -28.47 79.68 10.11
N SER A 136 -27.48 80.39 10.71
CA SER A 136 -27.62 81.76 11.16
C SER A 136 -27.31 82.82 10.07
N GLY A 137 -26.98 82.39 8.82
CA GLY A 137 -26.65 83.31 7.73
C GLY A 137 -25.25 83.96 7.85
N MET A 138 -24.40 83.52 8.74
CA MET A 138 -23.11 84.15 9.07
C MET A 138 -21.92 83.56 8.30
N THR A 139 -22.11 82.58 7.44
CA THR A 139 -21.04 82.01 6.63
C THR A 139 -21.50 81.72 5.18
N SER A 140 -20.55 81.64 4.24
CA SER A 140 -20.78 81.31 2.86
C SER A 140 -21.02 79.81 2.60
N ALA A 141 -21.65 79.47 1.48
CA ALA A 141 -21.74 78.06 1.07
C ALA A 141 -20.38 77.45 0.83
N GLN A 142 -19.45 78.17 0.22
CA GLN A 142 -18.09 77.77 -0.06
C GLN A 142 -17.32 77.37 1.22
N ALA A 143 -17.40 78.21 2.30
CA ALA A 143 -16.70 77.94 3.56
C ALA A 143 -17.21 76.64 4.26
N MET A 144 -18.50 76.33 4.11
CA MET A 144 -19.09 75.07 4.60
C MET A 144 -18.58 73.89 3.79
N GLU A 145 -18.60 73.99 2.45
CA GLU A 145 -18.10 72.94 1.53
C GLU A 145 -16.62 72.65 1.77
N ASP A 146 -15.76 73.69 1.95
CA ASP A 146 -14.36 73.55 2.28
C ASP A 146 -14.16 72.80 3.61
N ALA A 147 -14.99 73.05 4.63
CA ALA A 147 -14.94 72.34 5.91
C ALA A 147 -15.39 70.87 5.76
N GLU A 148 -16.37 70.59 4.90
CA GLU A 148 -16.81 69.24 4.61
C GLU A 148 -15.74 68.44 3.86
N ILE A 149 -15.11 69.03 2.85
CA ILE A 149 -13.97 68.42 2.10
C ILE A 149 -12.86 68.13 3.07
N ARG A 150 -12.51 69.05 3.94
CA ARG A 150 -11.44 68.82 4.95
C ARG A 150 -11.74 67.70 5.91
N ARG A 151 -12.99 67.58 6.40
CA ARG A 151 -13.44 66.47 7.26
C ARG A 151 -13.34 65.16 6.51
N ASN A 152 -13.79 65.10 5.24
CA ASN A 152 -13.72 63.89 4.42
C ASN A 152 -12.26 63.48 4.17
N THR A 153 -11.37 64.42 3.87
CA THR A 153 -9.91 64.18 3.70
C THR A 153 -9.29 63.59 4.97
N THR A 154 -9.52 64.21 6.12
CA THR A 154 -8.97 63.71 7.40
C THR A 154 -9.57 62.39 7.82
N GLN A 155 -10.85 62.10 7.44
CA GLN A 155 -11.43 60.76 7.63
C GLN A 155 -10.69 59.71 6.81
N SER A 156 -10.37 59.97 5.55
CA SER A 156 -9.60 59.07 4.70
C SER A 156 -8.18 58.82 5.25
N GLU A 157 -7.56 59.88 5.85
CA GLU A 157 -6.27 59.79 6.53
C GLU A 157 -6.30 58.86 7.75
N VAL A 158 -7.40 58.91 8.58
CA VAL A 158 -7.63 58.00 9.70
C VAL A 158 -7.71 56.55 9.23
N GLU A 159 -8.51 56.28 8.19
CA GLU A 159 -8.66 54.92 7.63
C GLU A 159 -7.31 54.39 7.12
N ALA A 160 -6.52 55.24 6.42
CA ALA A 160 -5.20 54.85 5.94
C ALA A 160 -4.22 54.57 7.12
N ALA A 161 -4.24 55.39 8.19
CA ALA A 161 -3.41 55.18 9.37
C ALA A 161 -3.81 53.92 10.13
N LYS A 162 -5.11 53.66 10.31
CA LYS A 162 -5.61 52.41 10.92
C LYS A 162 -5.19 51.18 10.13
N ALA A 163 -5.21 51.20 8.80
CA ALA A 163 -4.74 50.11 7.94
C ALA A 163 -3.24 49.82 8.22
N ARG A 164 -2.40 50.84 8.43
CA ARG A 164 -0.99 50.66 8.76
C ARG A 164 -0.79 49.99 10.12
N VAL A 165 -1.62 50.35 11.13
CA VAL A 165 -1.60 49.70 12.46
C VAL A 165 -1.93 48.21 12.33
N VAL A 166 -2.99 47.84 11.54
CA VAL A 166 -3.34 46.46 11.31
C VAL A 166 -2.19 45.70 10.65
N GLN A 167 -1.55 46.31 9.64
CA GLN A 167 -0.40 45.68 8.96
C GLN A 167 0.78 45.46 9.91
N ALA A 168 1.15 46.42 10.73
CA ALA A 168 2.23 46.30 11.72
C ALA A 168 1.90 45.25 12.80
N ARG A 169 0.65 45.14 13.23
CA ARG A 169 0.19 44.13 14.18
C ARG A 169 0.27 42.72 13.59
N GLN A 170 -0.13 42.54 12.34
CA GLN A 170 0.04 41.27 11.66
C GLN A 170 1.51 40.84 11.53
N GLN A 171 2.42 41.78 11.26
CA GLN A 171 3.85 41.49 11.25
C GLN A 171 4.36 41.05 12.64
N LEU A 172 3.87 41.70 13.71
CA LEU A 172 4.21 41.29 15.07
C LEU A 172 3.68 39.91 15.43
N GLU A 173 2.47 39.58 15.03
CA GLU A 173 1.91 38.23 15.23
C GLU A 173 2.75 37.14 14.56
N ARG A 174 3.33 37.42 13.36
CA ARG A 174 4.20 36.50 12.60
C ARG A 174 5.59 36.28 13.23
N THR A 175 5.97 37.05 14.26
CA THR A 175 7.22 36.82 15.01
C THR A 175 7.13 35.63 15.95
N VAL A 176 5.91 35.12 16.23
CA VAL A 176 5.68 33.93 17.05
C VAL A 176 5.10 32.84 16.18
N VAL A 177 5.94 31.86 15.86
CA VAL A 177 5.51 30.69 15.08
C VAL A 177 4.74 29.74 15.99
N ARG A 178 3.52 29.38 15.61
CA ARG A 178 2.61 28.55 16.40
C ARG A 178 2.23 27.26 15.68
N ALA A 179 1.89 26.23 16.46
CA ALA A 179 1.37 24.98 15.93
C ALA A 179 -0.02 25.18 15.28
N PRO A 180 -0.24 24.77 14.02
CA PRO A 180 -1.53 24.93 13.34
C PRO A 180 -2.58 23.90 13.76
N PHE A 181 -2.15 22.76 14.33
CA PHE A 181 -2.98 21.65 14.82
C PHE A 181 -2.26 20.91 15.95
N ASP A 182 -2.98 20.02 16.63
CA ASP A 182 -2.42 19.13 17.65
C ASP A 182 -1.55 18.06 17.00
N GLY A 183 -0.32 17.88 17.50
CA GLY A 183 0.61 16.95 16.86
C GLY A 183 1.92 16.79 17.63
N VAL A 184 2.95 16.39 16.90
CA VAL A 184 4.31 16.19 17.41
C VAL A 184 5.28 16.89 16.49
N VAL A 185 6.29 17.53 17.07
CA VAL A 185 7.42 18.12 16.32
C VAL A 185 8.26 16.96 15.75
N SER A 186 8.28 16.84 14.44
CA SER A 186 9.04 15.77 13.77
C SER A 186 10.45 16.18 13.37
N ASP A 187 10.66 17.49 13.12
CA ASP A 187 11.97 17.99 12.70
C ASP A 187 12.14 19.46 13.13
N ARG A 188 13.36 19.83 13.56
CA ARG A 188 13.76 21.18 13.92
C ARG A 188 14.98 21.59 13.09
N LYS A 189 14.82 22.64 12.27
CA LYS A 189 15.86 23.13 11.36
C LYS A 189 16.47 24.45 11.76
N VAL A 190 16.15 24.95 12.97
CA VAL A 190 16.60 26.25 13.44
C VAL A 190 16.98 26.19 14.92
N SER A 191 17.99 26.96 15.31
CA SER A 191 18.45 27.11 16.69
C SER A 191 18.36 28.57 17.12
N ALA A 192 18.37 28.81 18.46
CA ALA A 192 18.45 30.16 19.00
C ALA A 192 19.75 30.83 18.50
N GLY A 193 19.65 32.09 18.08
CA GLY A 193 20.74 32.85 17.46
C GLY A 193 20.79 32.77 15.92
N ASP A 194 20.06 31.83 15.32
CA ASP A 194 19.99 31.72 13.86
C ASP A 194 19.21 32.91 13.26
N THR A 195 19.57 33.30 12.02
CA THR A 195 18.77 34.22 11.24
C THR A 195 17.70 33.47 10.47
N ALA A 196 16.44 33.76 10.74
CA ALA A 196 15.29 33.32 9.99
C ALA A 196 15.01 34.30 8.86
N GLN A 197 15.27 33.88 7.61
CA GLN A 197 14.86 34.61 6.41
C GLN A 197 13.43 34.17 6.02
N ILE A 198 12.69 35.04 5.36
CA ILE A 198 11.34 34.72 4.87
C ILE A 198 11.40 33.44 3.99
N GLY A 199 10.53 32.47 4.31
CA GLY A 199 10.48 31.17 3.63
C GLY A 199 11.42 30.11 4.18
N LYS A 200 12.38 30.45 5.09
CA LYS A 200 13.24 29.45 5.76
C LYS A 200 12.38 28.54 6.63
N GLU A 201 12.52 27.24 6.44
CA GLU A 201 11.86 26.22 7.26
C GLU A 201 12.45 26.23 8.67
N LEU A 202 11.59 26.29 9.68
CA LEU A 202 11.95 26.38 11.08
C LEU A 202 11.71 25.06 11.80
N LEU A 203 10.49 24.53 11.70
CA LEU A 203 10.05 23.29 12.32
C LEU A 203 9.06 22.58 11.42
N LYS A 204 8.98 21.27 11.62
CA LYS A 204 7.94 20.44 11.03
C LYS A 204 7.07 19.82 12.12
N VAL A 205 5.77 19.97 12.00
CA VAL A 205 4.79 19.35 12.89
C VAL A 205 3.98 18.33 12.10
N ILE A 206 3.80 17.14 12.67
CA ILE A 206 2.99 16.06 12.10
C ILE A 206 1.92 15.62 13.09
N ASP A 207 0.82 15.11 12.60
CA ASP A 207 -0.18 14.45 13.40
C ASP A 207 -0.03 12.93 13.30
N PRO A 208 0.48 12.25 14.36
CA PRO A 208 0.68 10.80 14.35
C PRO A 208 -0.63 10.00 14.29
N THR A 209 -1.78 10.61 14.50
CA THR A 209 -3.09 9.95 14.40
C THR A 209 -3.66 9.95 13.00
N SER A 210 -3.03 10.71 12.09
CA SER A 210 -3.45 10.86 10.68
C SER A 210 -2.56 10.11 9.71
N MET A 211 -1.92 9.03 10.15
CA MET A 211 -1.05 8.24 9.28
C MET A 211 -1.84 7.54 8.18
N ARG A 212 -1.27 7.51 6.99
CA ARG A 212 -1.78 6.78 5.83
C ARG A 212 -0.63 6.15 5.06
N PHE A 213 -0.93 5.16 4.27
CA PHE A 213 0.03 4.57 3.36
C PHE A 213 -0.05 5.28 2.00
N GLU A 214 1.04 5.92 1.61
CA GLU A 214 1.22 6.52 0.29
C GLU A 214 2.01 5.53 -0.56
N GLY A 215 1.28 4.75 -1.36
CA GLY A 215 1.85 3.68 -2.17
C GLY A 215 1.89 4.03 -3.64
N MET A 216 2.82 3.41 -4.35
CA MET A 216 3.00 3.52 -5.78
C MET A 216 2.65 2.20 -6.45
N VAL A 217 1.86 2.27 -7.51
CA VAL A 217 1.46 1.13 -8.35
C VAL A 217 1.91 1.39 -9.78
N SER A 218 2.38 0.35 -10.48
CA SER A 218 2.73 0.48 -11.90
C SER A 218 1.51 0.94 -12.72
N ALA A 219 1.75 1.84 -13.67
CA ALA A 219 0.71 2.32 -14.59
C ALA A 219 0.05 1.18 -15.37
N ASP A 220 0.78 0.10 -15.66
CA ASP A 220 0.26 -1.06 -16.38
C ASP A 220 -0.78 -1.86 -15.56
N GLN A 221 -0.76 -1.73 -14.23
CA GLN A 221 -1.63 -2.47 -13.32
C GLN A 221 -2.68 -1.57 -12.64
N ILE A 222 -2.63 -0.26 -12.90
CA ILE A 222 -3.52 0.70 -12.22
C ILE A 222 -4.99 0.54 -12.61
N GLY A 223 -5.27 -0.05 -13.78
CA GLY A 223 -6.63 -0.32 -14.25
C GLY A 223 -7.45 -1.22 -13.30
N ASP A 224 -6.77 -2.02 -12.47
CA ASP A 224 -7.38 -2.93 -11.51
C ASP A 224 -7.57 -2.30 -10.13
N VAL A 225 -7.04 -1.07 -9.91
CA VAL A 225 -7.12 -0.37 -8.61
C VAL A 225 -8.25 0.65 -8.63
N ARG A 226 -9.14 0.56 -7.64
CA ARG A 226 -10.27 1.47 -7.47
C ARG A 226 -10.37 1.95 -6.03
N ALA A 227 -10.89 3.16 -5.84
CA ALA A 227 -11.23 3.64 -4.51
C ALA A 227 -12.24 2.70 -3.83
N GLY A 228 -12.03 2.45 -2.56
CA GLY A 228 -12.87 1.57 -1.75
C GLY A 228 -12.39 0.12 -1.66
N GLN A 229 -11.40 -0.31 -2.45
CA GLN A 229 -10.81 -1.65 -2.34
C GLN A 229 -10.00 -1.78 -1.05
N SER A 230 -9.98 -2.99 -0.50
CA SER A 230 -9.11 -3.35 0.61
C SER A 230 -7.66 -3.47 0.13
N ALA A 231 -6.72 -3.15 1.00
CA ALA A 231 -5.30 -3.38 0.78
C ALA A 231 -4.68 -3.95 2.04
N SER A 232 -3.81 -4.93 1.87
CA SER A 232 -3.00 -5.49 2.94
C SER A 232 -1.54 -5.18 2.69
N PHE A 233 -0.81 -4.77 3.73
CA PHE A 233 0.59 -4.38 3.60
C PHE A 233 1.36 -4.58 4.90
N ARG A 234 2.67 -4.73 4.75
CA ARG A 234 3.63 -4.83 5.85
C ARG A 234 4.45 -3.56 5.91
N VAL A 235 4.73 -3.12 7.12
CA VAL A 235 5.52 -1.92 7.39
C VAL A 235 6.86 -2.34 7.97
N ASN A 236 7.95 -1.90 7.37
CA ASN A 236 9.29 -2.18 7.89
C ASN A 236 9.43 -1.58 9.30
N GLY A 237 10.02 -2.37 10.21
CA GLY A 237 10.14 -2.00 11.61
C GLY A 237 9.05 -2.54 12.53
N TYR A 238 7.98 -3.13 11.98
CA TYR A 238 6.90 -3.78 12.74
C TYR A 238 6.90 -5.31 12.64
N GLY A 239 8.04 -5.89 12.26
CA GLY A 239 8.18 -7.36 12.13
C GLY A 239 7.27 -7.94 11.06
N ASN A 240 6.58 -9.04 11.41
CA ASN A 240 5.64 -9.71 10.50
C ASN A 240 4.18 -9.24 10.66
N GLU A 241 3.95 -8.11 11.32
CA GLU A 241 2.61 -7.58 11.50
C GLU A 241 2.04 -7.09 10.15
N GLU A 242 0.86 -7.56 9.82
CA GLU A 242 0.14 -7.17 8.60
C GLU A 242 -0.89 -6.10 8.96
N PHE A 243 -0.85 -5.01 8.23
CA PHE A 243 -1.78 -3.91 8.36
C PHE A 243 -2.82 -3.97 7.24
N SER A 244 -4.06 -3.70 7.60
CA SER A 244 -5.15 -3.60 6.64
C SER A 244 -5.53 -2.14 6.41
N GLY A 245 -5.83 -1.82 5.17
CA GLY A 245 -6.26 -0.49 4.78
C GLY A 245 -7.30 -0.51 3.67
N LYS A 246 -7.83 0.65 3.37
CA LYS A 246 -8.78 0.86 2.28
C LYS A 246 -8.25 1.93 1.34
N VAL A 247 -8.26 1.65 0.06
CA VAL A 247 -7.89 2.63 -0.97
C VAL A 247 -8.85 3.81 -0.89
N ARG A 248 -8.34 4.96 -0.48
CA ARG A 248 -9.11 6.21 -0.41
C ARG A 248 -9.18 6.89 -1.77
N ARG A 249 -8.03 6.95 -2.43
CA ARG A 249 -7.91 7.65 -3.71
C ARG A 249 -6.78 7.08 -4.55
N VAL A 250 -7.01 7.04 -5.86
CA VAL A 250 -5.98 6.82 -6.88
C VAL A 250 -5.69 8.18 -7.52
N ASN A 251 -4.44 8.56 -7.61
CA ASN A 251 -4.05 9.81 -8.25
C ASN A 251 -4.37 9.72 -9.75
N PRO A 252 -5.00 10.75 -10.37
CA PRO A 252 -5.33 10.73 -11.79
C PRO A 252 -4.13 10.90 -12.71
N ALA A 253 -2.95 11.24 -12.17
CA ALA A 253 -1.73 11.45 -12.94
C ALA A 253 -0.65 10.42 -12.57
N ALA A 254 -0.03 9.81 -13.56
CA ALA A 254 1.17 9.00 -13.38
C ALA A 254 2.43 9.89 -13.35
N ASN A 255 3.41 9.52 -12.56
CA ASN A 255 4.71 10.13 -12.59
C ASN A 255 5.40 9.80 -13.94
N ALA A 256 5.77 10.82 -14.68
CA ALA A 256 6.33 10.66 -16.04
C ALA A 256 7.68 9.91 -16.07
N THR A 257 8.46 10.00 -14.98
CA THR A 257 9.79 9.38 -14.89
C THR A 257 9.70 7.92 -14.45
N THR A 258 8.92 7.64 -13.40
CA THR A 258 8.84 6.29 -12.80
C THR A 258 7.73 5.45 -13.41
N ARG A 259 6.79 6.03 -14.16
CA ARG A 259 5.57 5.39 -14.70
C ARG A 259 4.72 4.74 -13.62
N GLN A 260 4.72 5.31 -12.45
CA GLN A 260 3.93 4.85 -11.32
C GLN A 260 2.83 5.84 -10.99
N VAL A 261 1.73 5.33 -10.48
CA VAL A 261 0.58 6.10 -10.01
C VAL A 261 0.52 6.01 -8.50
N GLU A 262 0.36 7.15 -7.85
CA GLU A 262 0.21 7.23 -6.41
C GLU A 262 -1.19 6.77 -6.00
N VAL A 263 -1.24 5.90 -5.01
CA VAL A 263 -2.46 5.38 -4.40
C VAL A 263 -2.41 5.66 -2.91
N LEU A 264 -3.41 6.35 -2.40
CA LEU A 264 -3.56 6.66 -0.99
C LEU A 264 -4.43 5.61 -0.32
N VAL A 265 -3.90 5.00 0.74
CA VAL A 265 -4.58 3.96 1.50
C VAL A 265 -4.70 4.40 2.96
N ASP A 266 -5.93 4.48 3.46
CA ASP A 266 -6.20 4.77 4.87
C ASP A 266 -6.18 3.46 5.66
N PHE A 267 -5.66 3.49 6.89
CA PHE A 267 -5.66 2.34 7.78
C PHE A 267 -7.07 1.98 8.23
N ILE A 268 -7.34 0.68 8.35
CA ILE A 268 -8.56 0.15 8.95
C ILE A 268 -8.21 -0.46 10.30
N GLY A 269 -9.00 -0.10 11.34
CA GLY A 269 -8.82 -0.62 12.69
C GLY A 269 -8.03 0.30 13.61
N THR A 270 -7.75 -0.20 14.82
CA THR A 270 -7.12 0.57 15.91
C THR A 270 -5.59 0.57 15.86
N LYS A 271 -5.01 -0.33 15.09
CA LYS A 271 -3.56 -0.46 14.95
C LYS A 271 -3.06 0.36 13.78
N GLN A 272 -2.28 1.39 14.08
CA GLN A 272 -1.64 2.24 13.08
C GLN A 272 -0.16 2.43 13.42
N PRO A 273 0.75 2.44 12.43
CA PRO A 273 2.12 2.88 12.64
C PRO A 273 2.15 4.32 13.14
N LYS A 274 2.94 4.60 14.16
CA LYS A 274 3.07 5.95 14.73
C LYS A 274 4.25 6.74 14.15
N LEU A 275 5.08 6.07 13.37
CA LEU A 275 6.28 6.65 12.78
C LEU A 275 6.05 6.95 11.29
N ALA A 276 6.32 8.18 10.89
CA ALA A 276 6.30 8.60 9.49
C ALA A 276 7.59 8.19 8.77
N GLY A 277 7.52 8.04 7.45
CA GLY A 277 8.68 7.75 6.60
C GLY A 277 9.07 6.28 6.52
N LEU A 278 8.39 5.39 7.24
CA LEU A 278 8.67 3.95 7.15
C LEU A 278 8.21 3.40 5.80
N TYR A 279 9.08 2.58 5.20
CA TYR A 279 8.75 1.85 3.98
C TYR A 279 7.70 0.77 4.26
N ALA A 280 6.77 0.63 3.34
CA ALA A 280 5.75 -0.40 3.39
C ALA A 280 5.54 -1.01 2.00
N GLU A 281 5.22 -2.30 2.00
CA GLU A 281 4.90 -3.06 0.79
C GLU A 281 3.67 -3.92 1.02
N GLY A 282 2.87 -4.10 -0.02
CA GLY A 282 1.64 -4.85 0.09
C GLY A 282 0.96 -5.08 -1.24
N ARG A 283 -0.33 -5.37 -1.18
CA ARG A 283 -1.19 -5.58 -2.33
C ARG A 283 -2.53 -4.91 -2.13
N VAL A 284 -3.07 -4.42 -3.22
CA VAL A 284 -4.47 -4.01 -3.28
C VAL A 284 -5.28 -5.24 -3.67
N GLU A 285 -6.32 -5.56 -2.92
CA GLU A 285 -7.21 -6.65 -3.25
C GLU A 285 -8.05 -6.22 -4.47
N ALA A 286 -7.64 -6.68 -5.66
CA ALA A 286 -8.52 -6.70 -6.81
C ALA A 286 -9.66 -7.70 -6.55
N ALA A 287 -10.75 -7.63 -7.30
CA ALA A 287 -11.90 -8.50 -7.11
C ALA A 287 -11.45 -9.94 -6.83
N SER A 288 -11.93 -10.49 -5.72
CA SER A 288 -11.70 -11.90 -5.36
C SER A 288 -12.15 -12.77 -6.51
N THR A 289 -11.22 -13.21 -7.33
CA THR A 289 -11.50 -14.19 -8.37
C THR A 289 -11.49 -15.55 -7.70
N THR A 290 -12.67 -16.15 -7.55
CA THR A 290 -12.75 -17.56 -7.15
C THR A 290 -12.17 -18.40 -8.27
N GLY A 291 -11.16 -19.18 -7.95
CA GLY A 291 -10.50 -20.06 -8.91
C GLY A 291 -9.98 -21.32 -8.25
N LEU A 292 -9.73 -22.33 -9.07
CA LEU A 292 -9.12 -23.56 -8.60
C LEU A 292 -7.69 -23.27 -8.15
N THR A 293 -7.31 -23.76 -6.97
CA THR A 293 -5.95 -23.57 -6.42
C THR A 293 -5.27 -24.91 -6.15
N ILE A 294 -3.95 -24.90 -6.32
CA ILE A 294 -3.07 -26.00 -5.92
C ILE A 294 -1.81 -25.46 -5.25
N PRO A 295 -1.25 -26.14 -4.26
CA PRO A 295 -0.01 -25.73 -3.63
C PRO A 295 1.17 -25.83 -4.60
N ALA A 296 2.14 -24.91 -4.46
CA ALA A 296 3.34 -24.88 -5.28
C ALA A 296 4.10 -26.21 -5.28
N THR A 297 4.04 -26.97 -4.18
CA THR A 297 4.70 -28.27 -3.99
C THR A 297 4.12 -29.38 -4.86
N ALA A 298 2.86 -29.25 -5.32
CA ALA A 298 2.20 -30.24 -6.19
C ALA A 298 2.52 -30.05 -7.68
N ILE A 299 3.23 -28.98 -8.03
CA ILE A 299 3.52 -28.60 -9.42
C ILE A 299 4.87 -29.19 -9.85
N VAL A 300 4.85 -29.97 -10.93
CA VAL A 300 6.05 -30.41 -11.63
C VAL A 300 6.29 -29.49 -12.82
N ARG A 301 7.44 -28.84 -12.87
CA ARG A 301 7.85 -27.99 -14.00
C ARG A 301 8.85 -28.72 -14.86
N ASP A 302 8.60 -28.73 -16.16
CA ASP A 302 9.48 -29.27 -17.17
C ASP A 302 9.66 -28.20 -18.26
N GLY A 303 10.72 -27.38 -18.10
CA GLY A 303 10.90 -26.16 -18.87
C GLY A 303 9.72 -25.21 -18.69
N ASP A 304 9.09 -24.79 -19.77
CA ASP A 304 7.94 -23.86 -19.76
C ASP A 304 6.59 -24.55 -19.47
N LYS A 305 6.57 -25.88 -19.38
CA LYS A 305 5.36 -26.63 -19.13
C LYS A 305 5.20 -26.98 -17.67
N ALA A 306 4.01 -26.69 -17.13
CA ALA A 306 3.61 -27.12 -15.81
C ALA A 306 2.67 -28.32 -15.87
N SER A 307 2.86 -29.27 -14.97
CA SER A 307 2.01 -30.46 -14.84
C SER A 307 1.76 -30.79 -13.38
N ALA A 308 0.67 -31.50 -13.12
CA ALA A 308 0.37 -32.06 -11.80
C ALA A 308 -0.02 -33.52 -11.94
N TRP A 309 0.27 -34.32 -10.90
CA TRP A 309 -0.14 -35.72 -10.86
C TRP A 309 -1.51 -35.82 -10.20
N ARG A 310 -2.52 -36.15 -11.03
CA ARG A 310 -3.90 -36.35 -10.60
C ARG A 310 -4.18 -37.83 -10.36
N VAL A 311 -4.92 -38.14 -9.32
CA VAL A 311 -5.48 -39.48 -9.05
C VAL A 311 -6.87 -39.56 -9.62
N LYS A 312 -7.08 -40.36 -10.64
CA LYS A 312 -8.37 -40.61 -11.25
C LYS A 312 -8.54 -42.13 -11.46
N ASP A 313 -9.68 -42.67 -11.07
CA ASP A 313 -10.01 -44.10 -11.22
C ASP A 313 -8.91 -45.02 -10.65
N SER A 314 -8.39 -44.71 -9.46
CA SER A 314 -7.29 -45.45 -8.81
C SER A 314 -5.99 -45.52 -9.63
N LYS A 315 -5.79 -44.61 -10.57
CA LYS A 315 -4.57 -44.49 -11.38
C LYS A 315 -4.02 -43.09 -11.35
N LEU A 316 -2.70 -42.97 -11.41
CA LEU A 316 -2.01 -41.71 -11.60
C LEU A 316 -2.13 -41.26 -13.06
N GLN A 317 -2.45 -40.00 -13.25
CA GLN A 317 -2.43 -39.33 -14.55
C GLN A 317 -1.63 -38.02 -14.45
N LYS A 318 -0.68 -37.85 -15.37
CA LYS A 318 0.04 -36.60 -15.52
C LYS A 318 -0.81 -35.62 -16.30
N ALA A 319 -1.43 -34.66 -15.57
CA ALA A 319 -2.26 -33.62 -16.19
C ALA A 319 -1.38 -32.37 -16.49
N GLN A 320 -1.40 -31.94 -17.77
CA GLN A 320 -0.84 -30.60 -18.09
C GLN A 320 -1.77 -29.55 -17.56
N ILE A 321 -1.19 -28.54 -16.87
CA ILE A 321 -1.92 -27.47 -16.23
C ILE A 321 -1.44 -26.11 -16.74
N ALA A 322 -2.37 -25.20 -16.98
CA ALA A 322 -2.04 -23.80 -17.18
C ALA A 322 -2.14 -23.06 -15.84
N LEU A 323 -1.02 -22.54 -15.37
CA LEU A 323 -0.95 -21.80 -14.13
C LEU A 323 -1.38 -20.34 -14.34
N GLY A 324 -2.04 -19.79 -13.35
CA GLY A 324 -2.30 -18.37 -13.20
C GLY A 324 -1.37 -17.75 -12.16
N ASP A 325 -1.86 -16.70 -11.50
CA ASP A 325 -1.12 -15.98 -10.50
C ASP A 325 -0.93 -16.82 -9.22
N ARG A 326 0.18 -16.56 -8.54
CA ARG A 326 0.47 -17.18 -7.24
C ARG A 326 -0.12 -16.32 -6.14
N ASP A 327 -0.88 -16.90 -5.22
CA ASP A 327 -1.26 -16.24 -3.98
C ASP A 327 -0.06 -16.22 -3.02
N PRO A 328 0.50 -15.05 -2.70
CA PRO A 328 1.68 -14.97 -1.83
C PRO A 328 1.36 -15.27 -0.36
N ARG A 329 0.09 -15.20 0.07
CA ARG A 329 -0.32 -15.53 1.44
C ARG A 329 -0.26 -17.03 1.69
N THR A 330 -0.82 -17.82 0.74
CA THR A 330 -0.94 -19.28 0.88
C THR A 330 0.18 -20.01 0.15
N GLY A 331 0.85 -19.34 -0.80
CA GLY A 331 1.82 -19.95 -1.70
C GLY A 331 1.21 -20.80 -2.79
N GLU A 332 -0.13 -20.82 -2.91
CA GLU A 332 -0.87 -21.59 -3.90
C GLU A 332 -0.89 -20.89 -5.25
N TYR A 333 -1.01 -21.66 -6.31
CA TYR A 333 -1.17 -21.16 -7.68
C TYR A 333 -2.62 -21.32 -8.14
N ALA A 334 -3.13 -20.31 -8.82
CA ALA A 334 -4.35 -20.43 -9.60
C ALA A 334 -4.16 -21.44 -10.73
N VAL A 335 -5.15 -22.25 -10.99
CA VAL A 335 -5.19 -23.17 -12.14
C VAL A 335 -6.21 -22.65 -13.15
N LYS A 336 -5.73 -22.21 -14.33
CA LYS A 336 -6.59 -21.71 -15.40
C LYS A 336 -7.24 -22.84 -16.20
N SER A 337 -6.53 -23.97 -16.33
CA SER A 337 -7.04 -25.17 -17.06
C SER A 337 -6.23 -26.40 -16.67
N GLY A 338 -6.81 -27.60 -16.94
CA GLY A 338 -6.15 -28.90 -16.78
C GLY A 338 -6.57 -29.68 -15.54
N LEU A 339 -7.24 -29.06 -14.55
CA LEU A 339 -7.83 -29.70 -13.38
C LEU A 339 -9.28 -29.26 -13.20
N THR A 340 -10.05 -30.09 -12.50
CA THR A 340 -11.42 -29.79 -12.09
C THR A 340 -11.56 -29.77 -10.58
N GLU A 341 -12.59 -29.08 -10.08
CA GLU A 341 -12.89 -29.06 -8.66
C GLU A 341 -13.14 -30.46 -8.14
N GLY A 342 -12.53 -30.80 -7.01
CA GLY A 342 -12.60 -32.14 -6.44
C GLY A 342 -11.50 -33.11 -6.90
N ASP A 343 -10.71 -32.77 -7.91
CA ASP A 343 -9.57 -33.58 -8.31
C ASP A 343 -8.59 -33.74 -7.14
N LYS A 344 -8.09 -34.96 -6.94
CA LYS A 344 -7.02 -35.24 -5.96
C LYS A 344 -5.69 -35.20 -6.68
N VAL A 345 -4.80 -34.34 -6.26
CA VAL A 345 -3.42 -34.19 -6.77
C VAL A 345 -2.39 -34.58 -5.72
N ILE A 346 -1.27 -35.15 -6.15
CA ILE A 346 -0.15 -35.50 -5.26
C ILE A 346 0.51 -34.21 -4.78
N ARG A 347 0.66 -34.08 -3.46
CA ARG A 347 1.26 -32.90 -2.82
C ARG A 347 2.77 -32.78 -3.07
N TYR A 348 3.48 -33.90 -3.08
CA TYR A 348 4.94 -33.97 -3.26
C TYR A 348 5.27 -35.00 -4.33
N PRO A 349 5.14 -34.66 -5.62
CA PRO A 349 5.43 -35.60 -6.70
C PRO A 349 6.94 -35.90 -6.76
N THR A 350 7.26 -37.19 -6.83
CA THR A 350 8.65 -37.67 -7.00
C THR A 350 8.91 -38.00 -8.48
N ALA A 351 10.18 -38.03 -8.86
CA ALA A 351 10.60 -38.38 -10.25
C ALA A 351 10.28 -39.84 -10.67
N LEU A 352 9.91 -40.68 -9.70
CA LEU A 352 9.63 -42.12 -9.95
C LEU A 352 8.19 -42.38 -10.36
N LEU A 353 7.30 -41.39 -10.34
CA LEU A 353 5.90 -41.56 -10.72
C LEU A 353 5.75 -41.83 -12.22
N LYS A 354 4.91 -42.78 -12.57
CA LYS A 354 4.63 -43.14 -13.96
C LYS A 354 3.16 -42.95 -14.27
N ASP A 355 2.88 -42.48 -15.47
CA ASP A 355 1.52 -42.35 -15.98
C ASP A 355 0.83 -43.73 -16.08
N GLY A 356 -0.43 -43.84 -15.60
CA GLY A 356 -1.15 -45.08 -15.51
C GLY A 356 -0.82 -45.99 -14.31
N GLN A 357 0.10 -45.60 -13.41
CA GLN A 357 0.43 -46.38 -12.22
C GLN A 357 -0.77 -46.51 -11.28
N LEU A 358 -0.99 -47.73 -10.78
CA LEU A 358 -2.08 -48.01 -9.83
C LEU A 358 -1.78 -47.38 -8.46
N VAL A 359 -2.81 -46.80 -7.88
CA VAL A 359 -2.77 -46.16 -6.56
C VAL A 359 -3.74 -46.89 -5.64
N GLN A 360 -3.26 -47.30 -4.49
CA GLN A 360 -4.11 -47.75 -3.38
C GLN A 360 -4.27 -46.61 -2.36
N GLY A 361 -5.51 -46.15 -2.20
CA GLY A 361 -5.85 -45.16 -1.19
C GLY A 361 -6.05 -45.79 0.20
N PRO A 362 -6.07 -45.01 1.29
CA PRO A 362 -6.37 -45.50 2.62
C PRO A 362 -7.80 -46.06 2.64
N GLY A 363 -7.94 -47.36 2.76
CA GLY A 363 -9.26 -48.04 2.88
C GLY A 363 -9.59 -49.13 1.85
N SER A 364 -8.69 -49.44 0.91
CA SER A 364 -8.88 -50.62 0.04
C SER A 364 -8.34 -51.85 0.72
N PRO A 365 -9.11 -52.95 0.83
CA PRO A 365 -8.64 -54.18 1.45
C PRO A 365 -7.48 -54.77 0.64
N SER A 366 -6.36 -55.02 1.31
CA SER A 366 -5.25 -55.79 0.76
C SER A 366 -5.74 -57.17 0.38
N THR A 367 -5.63 -57.51 -0.89
CA THR A 367 -5.77 -58.92 -1.34
C THR A 367 -4.52 -59.66 -0.91
N GLU A 368 -4.56 -60.15 0.32
CA GLU A 368 -3.51 -61.01 0.88
C GLU A 368 -3.57 -62.33 0.15
N ASN A 369 -2.51 -62.64 -0.61
CA ASN A 369 -2.28 -63.96 -1.20
C ASN A 369 -2.13 -64.98 -0.10
N THR A 370 -3.17 -65.73 0.19
CA THR A 370 -3.14 -66.90 1.08
C THR A 370 -2.32 -67.99 0.42
N ALA A 371 -1.03 -68.03 0.70
CA ALA A 371 -0.23 -69.24 0.47
C ALA A 371 -0.37 -70.10 1.71
N THR A 372 -1.13 -71.15 1.55
CA THR A 372 -1.31 -72.28 2.47
C THR A 372 0.06 -72.89 2.86
N ASN A 373 0.42 -72.73 4.11
CA ASN A 373 1.53 -73.54 4.68
C ASN A 373 1.01 -74.18 5.96
N THR A 374 0.74 -75.45 5.91
CA THR A 374 0.37 -76.37 7.00
C THR A 374 1.61 -76.65 7.86
N PRO A 375 1.57 -76.50 9.17
CA PRO A 375 2.62 -76.94 10.04
C PRO A 375 2.33 -78.37 10.57
N PRO A 376 3.38 -79.24 10.75
CA PRO A 376 3.19 -80.51 11.40
C PRO A 376 3.17 -80.41 12.91
N THR A 377 2.33 -81.25 13.46
CA THR A 377 2.13 -81.56 14.89
C THR A 377 3.39 -82.13 15.57
N ALA A 378 3.70 -81.71 16.78
CA ALA A 378 4.25 -82.56 17.86
C ALA A 378 4.23 -81.79 19.20
N ALA A 379 3.41 -82.32 20.09
CA ALA A 379 3.65 -82.95 21.40
C ALA A 379 4.31 -82.13 22.51
N ALA A 380 3.45 -81.93 23.50
CA ALA A 380 3.57 -81.99 24.96
C ALA A 380 4.97 -81.86 25.62
N ALA A 381 5.03 -80.99 26.60
CA ALA A 381 5.30 -81.37 28.02
C ALA A 381 5.31 -80.15 28.97
N ASN A 382 4.46 -80.21 29.92
CA ASN A 382 4.49 -79.88 31.35
C ASN A 382 5.73 -79.24 31.93
N SER A 383 5.60 -78.21 32.71
CA SER A 383 5.85 -78.17 34.18
C SER A 383 5.81 -76.73 34.77
N THR A 384 4.87 -76.59 35.63
CA THR A 384 4.91 -76.03 37.04
C THR A 384 6.06 -75.10 37.48
N ALA A 385 5.60 -74.10 38.13
CA ALA A 385 5.99 -73.57 39.46
C ALA A 385 6.61 -72.17 39.49
N LYS A 386 5.82 -71.24 40.10
CA LYS A 386 5.94 -70.64 41.42
C LYS A 386 7.05 -69.58 41.66
N GLY A 387 6.61 -68.42 42.00
CA GLY A 387 6.99 -67.73 43.25
C GLY A 387 7.91 -66.51 43.09
N SER A 388 7.46 -65.46 43.44
CA SER A 388 7.64 -64.42 44.43
C SER A 388 7.41 -63.04 43.87
#